data_01949f0d32dd2ef9a675f419d75f708f
#
_entry.id   01949f0d32dd2ef9a675f419d75f708f
#
_cell.length_a   1.000
_cell.length_b   1.000
_cell.length_c   1.000
_cell.angle_alpha   90.00
_cell.angle_beta   90.00
_cell.angle_gamma   90.00
#
_symmetry.space_group_name_H-M   'P 1'
#
loop_
_entity.id
_entity.type
_entity.pdbx_description
1 polymer ?
#
loop_
_entity_poly.entity_id
_entity_poly.type
_entity_poly.pdbx_seq_one_letter_code
_entity_poly.pdbx_strand_id
1 'polypeptide(L)'
;TPDAQWVFYVLLDGAWRPYAVMRHRVGTPVTDDVEVYREADERFWVGIGLSFDERNIVIGTGSKTTTEVLMLPVDTPEGSFRAFIPRETDVEYDVSFACFEGAGEHGEDIPLAVVYHNALNPNFEIDVIDMRTHEPPYRLGEGVRVAVGSPYGCEHGDDVEPGVSSMPIGTPYSNPCNPAI
;
A
#
# COMPACT_ATOMS: atom_id res chain seq x y z
N THR A 1 5.09 -1.11 17.73
CA THR A 1 3.63 -0.95 17.86
C THR A 1 3.30 0.33 18.66
N PRO A 2 2.12 0.95 18.46
CA PRO A 2 1.73 2.17 19.18
C PRO A 2 1.70 2.02 20.71
N ASP A 3 1.43 0.82 21.22
CA ASP A 3 1.44 0.48 22.65
C ASP A 3 2.85 0.32 23.24
N ALA A 4 3.90 0.47 22.42
CA ALA A 4 5.30 0.29 22.78
C ALA A 4 5.66 -1.10 23.37
N GLN A 5 4.84 -2.12 23.13
CA GLN A 5 5.11 -3.49 23.58
C GLN A 5 5.99 -4.27 22.61
N TRP A 6 5.99 -3.88 21.33
CA TRP A 6 6.68 -4.58 20.28
C TRP A 6 7.49 -3.63 19.40
N VAL A 7 8.67 -4.08 19.01
CA VAL A 7 9.55 -3.42 18.04
C VAL A 7 9.75 -4.36 16.85
N PHE A 8 9.55 -3.83 15.65
CA PHE A 8 9.92 -4.51 14.42
C PHE A 8 11.12 -3.82 13.80
N TYR A 9 12.08 -4.60 13.33
CA TYR A 9 13.32 -4.06 12.78
C TYR A 9 13.85 -4.93 11.64
N VAL A 10 14.65 -4.33 10.75
CA VAL A 10 15.24 -5.04 9.62
C VAL A 10 16.64 -5.54 9.96
N LEU A 11 17.01 -6.69 9.38
CA LEU A 11 18.39 -7.16 9.32
C LEU A 11 19.02 -6.80 7.99
N LEU A 12 20.30 -6.45 8.04
CA LEU A 12 21.11 -6.14 6.86
C LEU A 12 22.07 -7.30 6.58
N ASP A 13 22.27 -7.63 5.32
CA ASP A 13 23.30 -8.58 4.89
C ASP A 13 24.69 -7.92 4.80
N GLY A 14 25.70 -8.67 4.36
CA GLY A 14 27.07 -8.18 4.21
C GLY A 14 27.26 -7.05 3.19
N ALA A 15 26.29 -6.83 2.31
CA ALA A 15 26.22 -5.75 1.33
C ALA A 15 25.33 -4.58 1.78
N TRP A 16 24.92 -4.55 3.04
CA TRP A 16 24.01 -3.57 3.63
C TRP A 16 22.58 -3.59 3.04
N ARG A 17 22.21 -4.68 2.38
CA ARG A 17 20.84 -4.85 1.87
C ARG A 17 19.93 -5.30 3.02
N PRO A 18 18.82 -4.59 3.32
CA PRO A 18 17.80 -5.10 4.23
C PRO A 18 17.09 -6.29 3.59
N TYR A 19 17.09 -7.44 4.28
CA TYR A 19 16.59 -8.69 3.70
C TYR A 19 15.66 -9.47 4.61
N ALA A 20 15.57 -9.11 5.88
CA ALA A 20 14.68 -9.80 6.81
C ALA A 20 14.09 -8.83 7.83
N VAL A 21 12.94 -9.18 8.38
CA VAL A 21 12.27 -8.44 9.46
C VAL A 21 12.22 -9.32 10.71
N MET A 22 12.64 -8.74 11.82
CA MET A 22 12.57 -9.34 13.16
C MET A 22 11.48 -8.65 13.97
N ARG A 23 10.89 -9.41 14.88
CA ARG A 23 9.97 -8.93 15.91
C ARG A 23 10.59 -9.15 17.28
N HIS A 24 10.69 -8.07 18.06
CA HIS A 24 11.18 -8.05 19.44
C HIS A 24 10.07 -7.67 20.40
N ARG A 25 9.92 -8.40 21.49
CA ARG A 25 9.06 -7.99 22.61
C ARG A 25 9.85 -7.13 23.59
N VAL A 26 9.38 -5.92 23.86
CA VAL A 26 10.06 -5.01 24.79
C VAL A 26 10.18 -5.63 26.18
N GLY A 27 11.41 -5.61 26.73
CA GLY A 27 11.74 -6.18 28.03
C GLY A 27 12.18 -7.65 28.01
N THR A 28 12.25 -8.31 26.84
CA THR A 28 12.82 -9.66 26.69
C THR A 28 14.26 -9.60 26.15
N PRO A 29 15.06 -10.67 26.32
CA PRO A 29 16.36 -10.77 25.65
C PRO A 29 16.24 -10.79 24.10
N VAL A 30 17.20 -10.18 23.39
CA VAL A 30 17.27 -10.20 21.93
C VAL A 30 17.36 -11.62 21.33
N THR A 31 17.82 -12.58 22.13
CA THR A 31 17.84 -14.01 21.74
C THR A 31 16.45 -14.62 21.57
N ASP A 32 15.44 -13.96 22.06
CA ASP A 32 14.03 -14.40 21.97
C ASP A 32 13.31 -13.78 20.77
N ASP A 33 14.03 -12.98 19.98
CA ASP A 33 13.48 -12.32 18.81
C ASP A 33 13.09 -13.33 17.72
N VAL A 34 11.99 -13.03 17.06
CA VAL A 34 11.42 -13.91 16.03
C VAL A 34 11.59 -13.29 14.65
N GLU A 35 12.15 -14.05 13.71
CA GLU A 35 12.11 -13.67 12.31
C GLU A 35 10.68 -13.84 11.76
N VAL A 36 10.08 -12.74 11.30
CA VAL A 36 8.70 -12.72 10.82
C VAL A 36 8.58 -12.60 9.30
N TYR A 37 9.67 -12.21 8.65
CA TYR A 37 9.77 -12.16 7.20
C TYR A 37 11.23 -12.31 6.74
N ARG A 38 11.44 -12.99 5.62
CA ARG A 38 12.74 -13.09 4.95
C ARG A 38 12.58 -13.03 3.43
N GLU A 39 13.32 -12.12 2.81
CA GLU A 39 13.42 -12.01 1.36
C GLU A 39 14.68 -12.76 0.87
N ALA A 40 14.44 -13.84 0.16
CA ALA A 40 15.51 -14.70 -0.36
C ALA A 40 16.12 -14.19 -1.68
N ASP A 41 15.36 -13.41 -2.44
CA ASP A 41 15.84 -12.85 -3.71
C ASP A 41 16.66 -11.59 -3.46
N GLU A 42 17.95 -11.66 -3.78
CA GLU A 42 18.89 -10.55 -3.54
C GLU A 42 18.57 -9.27 -4.36
N ARG A 43 17.70 -9.36 -5.35
CA ARG A 43 17.24 -8.20 -6.12
C ARG A 43 16.29 -7.31 -5.33
N PHE A 44 15.67 -7.83 -4.27
CA PHE A 44 14.67 -7.14 -3.47
C PHE A 44 15.26 -6.56 -2.19
N TRP A 45 14.77 -5.41 -1.81
CA TRP A 45 15.07 -4.69 -0.57
C TRP A 45 13.82 -4.64 0.29
N VAL A 46 13.98 -4.79 1.59
CA VAL A 46 12.89 -4.89 2.55
C VAL A 46 12.82 -3.63 3.41
N GLY A 47 11.63 -3.07 3.55
CA GLY A 47 11.33 -1.99 4.48
C GLY A 47 10.23 -2.39 5.46
N ILE A 48 10.16 -1.73 6.61
CA ILE A 48 9.11 -1.91 7.63
C ILE A 48 8.64 -0.56 8.13
N GLY A 49 7.35 -0.42 8.37
CA GLY A 49 6.76 0.78 8.93
C GLY A 49 5.35 0.56 9.48
N LEU A 50 4.72 1.61 9.94
CA LEU A 50 3.29 1.65 10.22
C LEU A 50 2.55 2.23 9.02
N SER A 51 1.33 1.77 8.79
CA SER A 51 0.40 2.43 7.88
C SER A 51 0.08 3.85 8.38
N PHE A 52 -0.37 4.71 7.48
CA PHE A 52 -0.68 6.11 7.82
C PHE A 52 -1.77 6.23 8.90
N ASP A 53 -2.73 5.30 8.90
CA ASP A 53 -3.80 5.20 9.91
C ASP A 53 -3.36 4.48 11.20
N GLU A 54 -2.08 4.08 11.30
CA GLU A 54 -1.46 3.36 12.42
C GLU A 54 -2.15 2.03 12.79
N ARG A 55 -3.02 1.49 11.93
CA ARG A 55 -3.77 0.25 12.18
C ARG A 55 -3.02 -1.00 11.72
N ASN A 56 -2.01 -0.84 10.85
CA ASN A 56 -1.26 -1.96 10.30
C ASN A 56 0.26 -1.75 10.40
N ILE A 57 0.96 -2.82 10.70
CA ILE A 57 2.41 -2.93 10.48
C ILE A 57 2.57 -3.38 9.03
N VAL A 58 3.39 -2.68 8.25
CA VAL A 58 3.51 -2.87 6.81
C VAL A 58 4.95 -3.21 6.46
N ILE A 59 5.16 -4.32 5.75
CA ILE A 59 6.43 -4.66 5.10
C ILE A 59 6.29 -4.32 3.63
N GLY A 60 7.15 -3.43 3.13
CA GLY A 60 7.35 -3.22 1.70
C GLY A 60 8.58 -3.97 1.24
N THR A 61 8.49 -4.70 0.14
CA THR A 61 9.64 -5.30 -0.51
C THR A 61 9.62 -4.99 -2.00
N GLY A 62 10.76 -4.59 -2.56
CA GLY A 62 10.82 -4.13 -3.93
C GLY A 62 12.17 -4.33 -4.61
N SER A 63 12.10 -4.60 -5.90
CA SER A 63 13.21 -4.58 -6.85
C SER A 63 13.13 -3.32 -7.75
N LYS A 64 13.75 -3.35 -8.92
CA LYS A 64 13.65 -2.25 -9.89
C LYS A 64 12.31 -2.16 -10.62
N THR A 65 11.59 -3.28 -10.74
CA THR A 65 10.40 -3.39 -11.58
C THR A 65 9.27 -4.17 -10.93
N THR A 66 9.46 -4.62 -9.68
CA THR A 66 8.49 -5.47 -8.99
C THR A 66 8.43 -5.10 -7.52
N THR A 67 7.23 -4.93 -7.00
CA THR A 67 7.01 -4.65 -5.58
C THR A 67 6.03 -5.64 -4.96
N GLU A 68 6.05 -5.72 -3.63
CA GLU A 68 5.08 -6.44 -2.82
C GLU A 68 4.92 -5.75 -1.48
N VAL A 69 3.70 -5.66 -0.99
CA VAL A 69 3.37 -5.13 0.33
C VAL A 69 2.68 -6.21 1.14
N LEU A 70 3.19 -6.42 2.35
CA LEU A 70 2.58 -7.33 3.32
C LEU A 70 2.09 -6.52 4.52
N MET A 71 1.02 -6.96 5.15
CA MET A 71 0.40 -6.28 6.28
C MET A 71 0.15 -7.23 7.44
N LEU A 72 0.18 -6.66 8.63
CA LEU A 72 -0.17 -7.30 9.90
C LEU A 72 -0.90 -6.28 10.78
N PRO A 73 -2.12 -6.55 11.28
CA PRO A 73 -2.80 -5.64 12.19
C PRO A 73 -1.99 -5.37 13.45
N VAL A 74 -1.95 -4.11 13.92
CA VAL A 74 -1.16 -3.73 15.11
C VAL A 74 -1.67 -4.35 16.41
N ASP A 75 -2.94 -4.72 16.47
CA ASP A 75 -3.58 -5.37 17.63
C ASP A 75 -3.26 -6.87 17.72
N THR A 76 -2.70 -7.45 16.67
CA THR A 76 -2.27 -8.86 16.62
C THR A 76 -0.78 -9.00 16.23
N PRO A 77 0.14 -8.35 16.94
CA PRO A 77 1.55 -8.25 16.56
C PRO A 77 2.27 -9.61 16.53
N GLU A 78 1.73 -10.64 17.17
CA GLU A 78 2.26 -12.02 17.14
C GLU A 78 1.73 -12.84 15.95
N GLY A 79 0.84 -12.28 15.15
CA GLY A 79 0.31 -12.88 13.94
C GLY A 79 1.33 -13.03 12.81
N SER A 80 0.84 -13.47 11.67
CA SER A 80 1.65 -13.61 10.45
C SER A 80 1.32 -12.49 9.47
N PHE A 81 2.34 -11.95 8.83
CA PHE A 81 2.16 -11.03 7.72
C PHE A 81 1.45 -11.72 6.55
N ARG A 82 0.54 -11.00 5.91
CA ARG A 82 -0.18 -11.45 4.71
C ARG A 82 0.11 -10.48 3.58
N ALA A 83 0.35 -11.02 2.38
CA ALA A 83 0.46 -10.17 1.19
C ALA A 83 -0.85 -9.40 0.98
N PHE A 84 -0.74 -8.08 0.81
CA PHE A 84 -1.88 -7.23 0.46
C PHE A 84 -2.32 -7.52 -0.98
N ILE A 85 -1.38 -7.46 -1.91
CA ILE A 85 -1.51 -7.92 -3.29
C ILE A 85 -0.35 -8.88 -3.54
N PRO A 86 -0.57 -10.10 -4.04
CA PRO A 86 0.50 -11.04 -4.34
C PRO A 86 1.49 -10.48 -5.35
N ARG A 87 2.77 -10.79 -5.16
CA ARG A 87 3.84 -10.40 -6.06
C ARG A 87 3.60 -10.91 -7.47
N GLU A 88 3.70 -10.01 -8.43
CA GLU A 88 3.67 -10.31 -9.86
C GLU A 88 4.90 -9.69 -10.52
N THR A 89 5.61 -10.46 -11.38
CA THR A 89 6.82 -10.00 -12.03
C THR A 89 6.52 -8.80 -12.93
N ASP A 90 7.36 -7.78 -12.86
CA ASP A 90 7.26 -6.52 -13.59
C ASP A 90 6.02 -5.69 -13.26
N VAL A 91 5.37 -6.00 -12.15
CA VAL A 91 4.31 -5.17 -11.58
C VAL A 91 4.84 -4.40 -10.38
N GLU A 92 4.75 -3.09 -10.46
CA GLU A 92 5.04 -2.16 -9.38
C GLU A 92 3.74 -1.62 -8.81
N TYR A 93 3.63 -1.63 -7.49
CA TYR A 93 2.53 -0.95 -6.80
C TYR A 93 2.99 -0.39 -5.46
N ASP A 94 2.31 0.64 -5.01
CA ASP A 94 2.39 1.15 -3.65
C ASP A 94 0.99 1.24 -3.06
N VAL A 95 0.86 1.17 -1.74
CA VAL A 95 -0.42 1.22 -1.07
C VAL A 95 -0.35 2.14 0.16
N SER A 96 -1.34 3.04 0.24
CA SER A 96 -1.58 3.87 1.41
C SER A 96 -2.89 3.45 2.06
N PHE A 97 -2.84 3.19 3.37
CA PHE A 97 -4.03 2.85 4.16
C PHE A 97 -4.56 4.09 4.84
N ALA A 98 -5.87 4.27 4.79
CA ALA A 98 -6.58 5.34 5.46
C ALA A 98 -7.86 4.79 6.11
N CYS A 99 -8.27 5.39 7.21
CA CYS A 99 -9.55 5.07 7.83
C CYS A 99 -10.33 6.36 8.07
N PHE A 100 -11.56 6.40 7.57
CA PHE A 100 -12.49 7.50 7.79
C PHE A 100 -13.45 7.09 8.91
N GLU A 101 -13.15 7.56 10.12
CA GLU A 101 -13.89 7.20 11.31
C GLU A 101 -15.34 7.76 11.27
N GLY A 102 -16.30 6.89 11.53
CA GLY A 102 -17.71 7.24 11.59
C GLY A 102 -18.31 7.75 10.27
N ALA A 103 -17.62 7.60 9.14
CA ALA A 103 -18.07 8.13 7.85
C ALA A 103 -19.06 7.22 7.10
N GLY A 104 -19.29 6.01 7.58
CA GLY A 104 -20.27 5.09 7.03
C GLY A 104 -21.71 5.53 7.27
N GLU A 105 -22.65 5.00 6.50
CA GLU A 105 -24.09 5.38 6.53
C GLU A 105 -24.73 5.21 7.92
N HIS A 106 -24.23 4.28 8.72
CA HIS A 106 -24.67 4.01 10.07
C HIS A 106 -23.64 4.38 11.15
N GLY A 107 -22.64 5.23 10.79
CA GLY A 107 -21.60 5.68 11.69
C GLY A 107 -20.44 4.69 11.87
N GLU A 108 -20.34 3.68 11.01
CA GLU A 108 -19.20 2.77 10.98
C GLU A 108 -17.96 3.41 10.32
N ASP A 109 -16.80 2.92 10.71
CA ASP A 109 -15.52 3.32 10.09
C ASP A 109 -15.42 2.78 8.65
N ILE A 110 -14.83 3.58 7.76
CA ILE A 110 -14.55 3.18 6.38
C ILE A 110 -13.02 3.06 6.20
N PRO A 111 -12.45 1.85 6.36
CA PRO A 111 -11.06 1.61 6.04
C PRO A 111 -10.88 1.47 4.52
N LEU A 112 -10.00 2.28 3.95
CA LEU A 112 -9.68 2.29 2.52
C LEU A 112 -8.21 1.97 2.30
N ALA A 113 -7.91 1.31 1.18
CA ALA A 113 -6.59 1.23 0.61
C ALA A 113 -6.56 1.98 -0.73
N VAL A 114 -5.62 2.90 -0.85
CA VAL A 114 -5.33 3.61 -2.10
C VAL A 114 -4.12 2.96 -2.73
N VAL A 115 -4.32 2.35 -3.89
CA VAL A 115 -3.30 1.56 -4.60
C VAL A 115 -2.87 2.30 -5.86
N TYR A 116 -1.59 2.61 -5.96
CA TYR A 116 -0.96 3.17 -7.15
C TYR A 116 -0.16 2.06 -7.83
N HIS A 117 -0.47 1.70 -9.08
CA HIS A 117 0.12 0.53 -9.75
C HIS A 117 0.22 0.68 -11.27
N ASN A 118 1.12 -0.13 -11.88
CA ASN A 118 1.34 -0.17 -13.32
C ASN A 118 0.79 -1.44 -14.00
N ALA A 119 0.03 -2.28 -13.30
CA ALA A 119 -0.39 -3.59 -13.79
C ALA A 119 -1.24 -3.54 -15.07
N LEU A 120 -2.11 -2.53 -15.19
CA LEU A 120 -3.03 -2.38 -16.31
C LEU A 120 -2.64 -1.21 -17.23
N ASN A 121 -1.83 -0.27 -16.71
CA ASN A 121 -1.36 0.90 -17.45
C ASN A 121 0.11 1.19 -17.10
N PRO A 122 1.06 1.15 -18.06
CA PRO A 122 2.48 1.41 -17.81
C PRO A 122 2.77 2.83 -17.27
N ASN A 123 1.81 3.76 -17.38
CA ASN A 123 1.91 5.12 -16.80
C ASN A 123 1.26 5.21 -15.42
N PHE A 124 0.96 4.08 -14.84
CA PHE A 124 0.29 3.91 -13.56
C PHE A 124 -1.16 4.39 -13.53
N GLU A 125 -1.88 3.86 -12.59
CA GLU A 125 -3.25 4.23 -12.27
C GLU A 125 -3.46 4.12 -10.77
N ILE A 126 -4.53 4.72 -10.27
CA ILE A 126 -4.89 4.72 -8.86
C ILE A 126 -6.25 4.04 -8.69
N ASP A 127 -6.26 2.99 -7.89
CA ASP A 127 -7.46 2.30 -7.44
C ASP A 127 -7.71 2.59 -5.96
N VAL A 128 -8.99 2.64 -5.56
CA VAL A 128 -9.40 2.70 -4.16
C VAL A 128 -10.17 1.44 -3.82
N ILE A 129 -9.74 0.76 -2.78
CA ILE A 129 -10.32 -0.50 -2.30
C ILE A 129 -10.99 -0.23 -0.96
N ASP A 130 -12.29 -0.54 -0.84
CA ASP A 130 -13.00 -0.57 0.44
C ASP A 130 -12.68 -1.88 1.15
N MET A 131 -11.89 -1.80 2.22
CA MET A 131 -11.41 -2.96 2.95
C MET A 131 -12.49 -3.67 3.79
N ARG A 132 -13.70 -3.13 3.86
CA ARG A 132 -14.85 -3.82 4.48
C ARG A 132 -15.45 -4.88 3.56
N THR A 133 -15.31 -4.69 2.25
CA THR A 133 -15.94 -5.54 1.23
C THR A 133 -15.03 -6.60 0.66
N HIS A 134 -13.73 -6.49 0.91
CA HIS A 134 -12.70 -7.38 0.39
C HIS A 134 -11.74 -7.79 1.51
N GLU A 135 -11.30 -9.03 1.50
CA GLU A 135 -10.24 -9.54 2.37
C GLU A 135 -8.96 -9.81 1.57
N PRO A 136 -7.77 -9.57 2.15
CA PRO A 136 -6.51 -9.89 1.49
C PRO A 136 -6.39 -11.41 1.18
N PRO A 137 -5.72 -11.81 0.11
CA PRO A 137 -5.05 -10.96 -0.86
C PRO A 137 -5.99 -10.33 -1.89
N TYR A 138 -5.80 -9.04 -2.15
CA TYR A 138 -6.53 -8.32 -3.18
C TYR A 138 -5.92 -8.58 -4.56
N ARG A 139 -6.67 -8.24 -5.62
CA ARG A 139 -6.18 -8.25 -6.99
C ARG A 139 -6.19 -6.85 -7.56
N LEU A 140 -5.15 -6.53 -8.32
CA LEU A 140 -5.08 -5.27 -9.05
C LEU A 140 -6.25 -5.15 -10.02
N GLY A 141 -6.91 -3.98 -10.03
CA GLY A 141 -8.12 -3.73 -10.80
C GLY A 141 -9.43 -4.14 -10.11
N GLU A 142 -9.41 -4.67 -8.89
CA GLU A 142 -10.64 -4.92 -8.09
C GLU A 142 -11.18 -3.65 -7.43
N GLY A 143 -10.34 -2.63 -7.25
CA GLY A 143 -10.73 -1.35 -6.68
C GLY A 143 -11.51 -0.47 -7.65
N VAL A 144 -12.03 0.64 -7.13
CA VAL A 144 -12.62 1.70 -7.96
C VAL A 144 -11.48 2.55 -8.52
N ARG A 145 -11.33 2.55 -9.84
CA ARG A 145 -10.33 3.36 -10.52
C ARG A 145 -10.69 4.84 -10.39
N VAL A 146 -9.76 5.64 -9.87
CA VAL A 146 -9.96 7.08 -9.64
C VAL A 146 -9.06 7.97 -10.48
N ALA A 147 -7.93 7.42 -10.98
CA ALA A 147 -7.04 8.15 -11.87
C ALA A 147 -6.24 7.19 -12.76
N VAL A 148 -5.89 7.64 -13.95
CA VAL A 148 -5.07 6.92 -14.93
C VAL A 148 -3.94 7.82 -15.38
N GLY A 149 -2.70 7.33 -15.32
CA GLY A 149 -1.54 8.03 -15.86
C GLY A 149 -1.59 8.12 -17.39
N SER A 150 -1.25 9.29 -17.94
CA SER A 150 -1.15 9.49 -19.39
C SER A 150 0.29 9.73 -19.80
N PRO A 151 0.78 9.07 -20.89
CA PRO A 151 2.14 9.30 -21.40
C PRO A 151 2.37 10.70 -21.96
N TYR A 152 1.31 11.44 -22.27
CA TYR A 152 1.36 12.73 -22.95
C TYR A 152 0.76 13.88 -22.13
N GLY A 153 0.45 13.66 -20.87
CA GLY A 153 0.05 14.71 -19.93
C GLY A 153 -1.33 15.31 -20.10
N CYS A 154 -1.97 15.21 -21.26
CA CYS A 154 -3.31 15.75 -21.49
C CYS A 154 -4.01 14.94 -22.59
N GLU A 155 -4.84 13.99 -22.26
CA GLU A 155 -5.79 13.48 -23.24
C GLU A 155 -7.05 14.34 -23.25
N HIS A 156 -7.49 14.73 -24.43
CA HIS A 156 -8.77 15.39 -24.64
C HIS A 156 -9.87 14.39 -24.29
N GLY A 157 -10.78 14.84 -23.43
CA GLY A 157 -11.78 14.01 -22.78
C GLY A 157 -12.93 13.55 -23.70
N ASP A 158 -12.66 12.61 -24.59
CA ASP A 158 -13.70 12.03 -25.45
C ASP A 158 -13.99 10.54 -25.17
N ASP A 159 -13.29 9.88 -24.22
CA ASP A 159 -13.50 8.47 -23.91
C ASP A 159 -13.79 8.19 -22.42
N VAL A 160 -14.66 9.01 -21.80
CA VAL A 160 -15.23 8.61 -20.51
C VAL A 160 -16.48 7.79 -20.81
N GLU A 161 -16.37 6.45 -20.66
CA GLU A 161 -17.56 5.59 -20.67
C GLU A 161 -18.60 6.13 -19.66
N PRO A 162 -19.90 6.19 -20.05
CA PRO A 162 -20.94 6.73 -19.17
C PRO A 162 -21.27 5.72 -18.08
N GLY A 163 -20.65 5.83 -16.93
CA GLY A 163 -20.88 4.93 -15.79
C GLY A 163 -20.14 5.30 -14.51
N VAL A 164 -19.16 6.17 -14.56
CA VAL A 164 -18.44 6.60 -13.36
C VAL A 164 -19.13 7.86 -12.82
N SER A 165 -19.90 7.70 -11.75
CA SER A 165 -20.44 8.81 -10.97
C SER A 165 -19.29 9.63 -10.39
N SER A 166 -19.03 10.81 -10.95
CA SER A 166 -18.07 11.77 -10.44
C SER A 166 -18.53 12.27 -9.07
N MET A 167 -17.84 11.87 -8.01
CA MET A 167 -17.95 12.64 -6.75
C MET A 167 -17.36 14.03 -6.98
N PRO A 168 -18.04 15.11 -6.58
CA PRO A 168 -17.51 16.45 -6.69
C PRO A 168 -16.43 16.66 -5.63
N ILE A 169 -15.18 16.56 -6.00
CA ILE A 169 -14.07 17.07 -5.20
C ILE A 169 -14.05 18.58 -5.41
N GLY A 170 -14.59 19.32 -4.45
CA GLY A 170 -14.53 20.78 -4.47
C GLY A 170 -13.13 21.27 -4.12
N THR A 171 -12.40 21.73 -5.12
CA THR A 171 -11.55 22.94 -5.15
C THR A 171 -10.87 23.02 -6.51
N PRO A 172 -10.72 24.20 -7.12
CA PRO A 172 -10.15 24.32 -8.46
C PRO A 172 -8.62 24.17 -8.40
N TYR A 173 -8.13 23.00 -8.80
CA TYR A 173 -6.75 22.89 -9.24
C TYR A 173 -6.68 23.53 -10.62
N SER A 174 -5.91 24.58 -10.76
CA SER A 174 -5.60 25.20 -12.06
C SER A 174 -4.95 24.14 -12.95
N ASN A 175 -5.63 23.83 -14.03
CA ASN A 175 -5.17 22.88 -15.05
C ASN A 175 -3.87 23.42 -15.70
N PRO A 176 -2.72 22.75 -15.55
CA PRO A 176 -1.46 23.22 -16.16
C PRO A 176 -1.43 23.13 -17.69
N CYS A 177 -2.46 22.58 -18.32
CA CYS A 177 -2.57 22.43 -19.77
C CYS A 177 -3.28 23.57 -20.49
N ASN A 178 -3.63 24.67 -19.81
CA ASN A 178 -4.18 25.86 -20.47
C ASN A 178 -3.18 27.02 -20.35
N PRO A 179 -2.29 27.24 -21.35
CA PRO A 179 -1.54 28.48 -21.42
C PRO A 179 -2.53 29.59 -21.71
N ALA A 180 -2.82 30.41 -20.72
CA ALA A 180 -3.55 31.65 -20.93
C ALA A 180 -2.80 32.51 -21.95
N ILE A 181 -3.50 32.95 -22.97
CA ILE A 181 -3.14 33.95 -23.95
C ILE A 181 -2.78 35.27 -23.25
#